data_82d2f6819b41c23fba3f9a26946b36fd
#
_entry.id   82d2f6819b41c23fba3f9a26946b36fd
#
_cell.length_a   1.000
_cell.length_b   1.000
_cell.length_c   1.000
_cell.angle_alpha   90.00
_cell.angle_beta   90.00
_cell.angle_gamma   90.00
#
_symmetry.space_group_name_H-M   'P 1'
#
loop_
_entity.id
_entity.type
_entity.pdbx_description
1 polymer ?
#
loop_
_entity_poly.entity_id
_entity_poly.type
_entity_poly.pdbx_seq_one_letter_code
_entity_poly.pdbx_strand_id
1 'polypeptide(L)'
;MPASVPEKPGCEPRATKVLFGRYELGRLLGCGAFAKVYHARNLSTGQSVAIKVISKPRVMRSGLASNLRREILALRRLRHPHVVRLHEVLASRTRIFFVMDLARGGELFSLVSRCHRLPEPVARLLFHQLISALSFCHSRGVFHRDLKPENLLLADDSTTQPFLKISDFGLSACLAPSTPNPLLSTICGTPAYVAPEVLSRNPYSGAAVDLWSCGVILFVLTAGFLPFNDPNLMNLYRKIRRGEVRFPRWASPDLRRLISRLLDTNPQTRITLDGVLTDPWFRIDLDEQKLTAMTRFRQEVEDRIVKIERDDHRDLNAFDLVALSPGLDLSGLFAGCIVERERFVLKEEAPAVLDRVEEVGRGEGLVVRRRARGSAGRAGAAVEGQDGNLVAWIEAHRLMPGLVVVEVEVTSGDEWDQPVGRWTCRFWRKRLTGSATEPGRSDPD
;
A
#
# COMPACT_ATOMS: atom_id res chain seq x y z
N MET A 1 -53.04 -11.37 -45.13
CA MET A 1 -52.94 -11.36 -43.66
C MET A 1 -51.51 -11.76 -43.30
N PRO A 2 -50.59 -10.86 -42.92
CA PRO A 2 -49.27 -11.25 -42.45
C PRO A 2 -49.31 -11.61 -40.94
N ALA A 3 -48.69 -12.73 -40.61
CA ALA A 3 -48.61 -13.29 -39.29
C ALA A 3 -47.76 -12.42 -38.36
N SER A 4 -48.27 -12.12 -37.17
CA SER A 4 -47.60 -11.41 -36.09
C SER A 4 -46.44 -12.22 -35.53
N VAL A 5 -45.23 -11.62 -35.54
CA VAL A 5 -44.04 -12.15 -34.88
C VAL A 5 -44.23 -11.96 -33.36
N PRO A 6 -44.00 -12.98 -32.51
CA PRO A 6 -44.13 -12.82 -31.09
C PRO A 6 -42.96 -11.98 -30.54
N GLU A 7 -43.26 -10.91 -29.82
CA GLU A 7 -42.34 -10.13 -29.02
C GLU A 7 -41.66 -11.01 -27.96
N LYS A 8 -40.32 -10.96 -27.92
CA LYS A 8 -39.54 -11.61 -26.88
C LYS A 8 -39.86 -10.96 -25.52
N PRO A 9 -40.08 -11.74 -24.46
CA PRO A 9 -40.37 -11.19 -23.14
C PRO A 9 -39.23 -10.34 -22.66
N GLY A 10 -39.58 -9.15 -22.12
CA GLY A 10 -38.69 -8.14 -21.63
C GLY A 10 -37.70 -8.68 -20.61
N CYS A 11 -36.45 -8.26 -20.76
CA CYS A 11 -35.40 -8.51 -19.81
C CYS A 11 -35.79 -7.82 -18.48
N GLU A 12 -36.17 -8.59 -17.48
CA GLU A 12 -36.41 -8.08 -16.14
C GLU A 12 -35.17 -7.31 -15.67
N PRO A 13 -35.29 -6.11 -15.06
CA PRO A 13 -34.17 -5.36 -14.55
C PRO A 13 -33.49 -6.20 -13.46
N ARG A 14 -32.29 -6.71 -13.75
CA ARG A 14 -31.44 -7.37 -12.73
C ARG A 14 -31.37 -6.45 -11.52
N ALA A 15 -31.89 -6.90 -10.39
CA ALA A 15 -31.84 -6.19 -9.13
C ALA A 15 -30.41 -5.68 -8.89
N THR A 16 -30.21 -4.38 -8.97
CA THR A 16 -28.91 -3.75 -8.79
C THR A 16 -28.48 -3.94 -7.34
N LYS A 17 -27.33 -4.57 -7.16
CA LYS A 17 -26.81 -4.88 -5.82
C LYS A 17 -26.24 -3.63 -5.19
N VAL A 18 -26.91 -3.11 -4.16
CA VAL A 18 -26.42 -1.98 -3.37
C VAL A 18 -25.53 -2.47 -2.23
N LEU A 19 -24.30 -1.93 -2.13
CA LEU A 19 -23.36 -2.21 -1.07
C LEU A 19 -23.45 -1.13 0.02
N PHE A 20 -23.66 -1.56 1.27
CA PHE A 20 -23.71 -0.69 2.47
C PHE A 20 -24.70 0.49 2.34
N GLY A 21 -25.77 0.34 1.52
CA GLY A 21 -26.71 1.43 1.25
C GLY A 21 -26.13 2.62 0.48
N ARG A 22 -24.88 2.56 0.01
CA ARG A 22 -24.12 3.72 -0.53
C ARG A 22 -23.61 3.53 -1.96
N TYR A 23 -23.35 2.31 -2.39
CA TYR A 23 -22.75 2.03 -3.70
C TYR A 23 -23.60 1.06 -4.49
N GLU A 24 -24.12 1.52 -5.61
CA GLU A 24 -24.78 0.68 -6.60
C GLU A 24 -23.73 -0.05 -7.44
N LEU A 25 -23.69 -1.38 -7.35
CA LEU A 25 -22.70 -2.21 -8.02
C LEU A 25 -23.11 -2.45 -9.48
N GLY A 26 -22.24 -2.06 -10.41
CA GLY A 26 -22.42 -2.24 -11.84
C GLY A 26 -21.64 -3.44 -12.42
N ARG A 27 -21.14 -3.27 -13.64
CA ARG A 27 -20.43 -4.32 -14.38
C ARG A 27 -19.09 -4.69 -13.76
N LEU A 28 -18.65 -5.93 -13.99
CA LEU A 28 -17.29 -6.38 -13.67
C LEU A 28 -16.30 -5.69 -14.61
N LEU A 29 -15.26 -5.10 -14.06
CA LEU A 29 -14.17 -4.44 -14.79
C LEU A 29 -12.95 -5.35 -14.96
N GLY A 30 -12.64 -6.16 -13.95
CA GLY A 30 -11.50 -7.06 -13.95
C GLY A 30 -11.63 -8.18 -12.92
N CYS A 31 -10.94 -9.30 -13.16
CA CYS A 31 -10.91 -10.45 -12.27
C CYS A 31 -9.46 -10.92 -12.12
N GLY A 32 -8.91 -10.74 -10.91
CA GLY A 32 -7.62 -11.30 -10.53
C GLY A 32 -7.76 -12.58 -9.69
N ALA A 33 -6.64 -13.19 -9.31
CA ALA A 33 -6.59 -14.43 -8.53
C ALA A 33 -7.34 -14.32 -7.18
N PHE A 34 -7.26 -13.18 -6.52
CA PHE A 34 -7.77 -12.98 -5.16
C PHE A 34 -8.85 -11.90 -5.05
N ALA A 35 -9.04 -11.09 -6.09
CA ALA A 35 -9.92 -9.95 -6.11
C ALA A 35 -10.73 -9.85 -7.40
N LYS A 36 -11.90 -9.23 -7.32
CA LYS A 36 -12.69 -8.79 -8.47
C LYS A 36 -12.90 -7.29 -8.39
N VAL A 37 -12.78 -6.60 -9.50
CA VAL A 37 -12.99 -5.16 -9.59
C VAL A 37 -14.30 -4.89 -10.34
N TYR A 38 -15.16 -4.09 -9.73
CA TYR A 38 -16.46 -3.71 -10.29
C TYR A 38 -16.55 -2.21 -10.50
N HIS A 39 -17.20 -1.79 -11.54
CA HIS A 39 -17.74 -0.44 -11.63
C HIS A 39 -18.81 -0.28 -10.55
N ALA A 40 -18.88 0.86 -9.90
CA ALA A 40 -19.97 1.21 -9.00
C ALA A 40 -20.28 2.71 -9.08
N ARG A 41 -21.49 3.06 -8.66
CA ARG A 41 -21.95 4.45 -8.54
C ARG A 41 -22.20 4.76 -7.08
N ASN A 42 -21.62 5.84 -6.58
CA ASN A 42 -21.94 6.36 -5.26
C ASN A 42 -23.32 7.02 -5.31
N LEU A 43 -24.28 6.53 -4.55
CA LEU A 43 -25.68 6.99 -4.57
C LEU A 43 -25.84 8.40 -4.01
N SER A 44 -24.97 8.83 -3.09
CA SER A 44 -25.04 10.15 -2.47
C SER A 44 -24.47 11.26 -3.37
N THR A 45 -23.35 10.95 -4.08
CA THR A 45 -22.63 11.96 -4.89
C THR A 45 -22.87 11.80 -6.39
N GLY A 46 -23.42 10.67 -6.83
CA GLY A 46 -23.55 10.31 -8.24
C GLY A 46 -22.24 9.92 -8.92
N GLN A 47 -21.11 9.96 -8.21
CA GLN A 47 -19.78 9.71 -8.75
C GLN A 47 -19.59 8.23 -9.08
N SER A 48 -19.02 7.94 -10.26
CA SER A 48 -18.57 6.60 -10.62
C SER A 48 -17.23 6.27 -9.96
N VAL A 49 -17.11 5.07 -9.38
CA VAL A 49 -15.94 4.55 -8.69
C VAL A 49 -15.62 3.12 -9.12
N ALA A 50 -14.42 2.67 -8.87
CA ALA A 50 -14.04 1.25 -8.96
C ALA A 50 -14.06 0.64 -7.54
N ILE A 51 -14.68 -0.54 -7.40
CA ILE A 51 -14.68 -1.28 -6.12
C ILE A 51 -13.96 -2.61 -6.31
N LYS A 52 -12.76 -2.73 -5.69
CA LYS A 52 -11.98 -3.98 -5.62
C LYS A 52 -12.51 -4.80 -4.45
N VAL A 53 -13.09 -5.96 -4.74
CA VAL A 53 -13.72 -6.86 -3.78
C VAL A 53 -12.79 -8.03 -3.52
N ILE A 54 -12.36 -8.18 -2.28
CA ILE A 54 -11.35 -9.16 -1.84
C ILE A 54 -12.01 -10.14 -0.86
N SER A 55 -11.78 -11.44 -1.05
CA SER A 55 -12.28 -12.49 -0.16
C SER A 55 -11.37 -12.68 1.05
N LYS A 56 -11.85 -12.40 2.28
CA LYS A 56 -11.12 -12.62 3.53
C LYS A 56 -10.62 -14.06 3.67
N PRO A 57 -11.45 -15.11 3.49
CA PRO A 57 -10.99 -16.49 3.63
C PRO A 57 -9.90 -16.90 2.64
N ARG A 58 -9.90 -16.30 1.42
CA ARG A 58 -8.84 -16.56 0.44
C ARG A 58 -7.53 -15.91 0.84
N VAL A 59 -7.57 -14.64 1.27
CA VAL A 59 -6.40 -13.90 1.73
C VAL A 59 -5.74 -14.59 2.94
N MET A 60 -6.54 -15.05 3.89
CA MET A 60 -6.04 -15.76 5.08
C MET A 60 -5.35 -17.09 4.70
N ARG A 61 -6.01 -17.91 3.88
CA ARG A 61 -5.44 -19.20 3.43
C ARG A 61 -4.15 -19.08 2.61
N SER A 62 -4.01 -17.99 1.87
CA SER A 62 -2.83 -17.73 1.03
C SER A 62 -1.70 -16.97 1.74
N GLY A 63 -1.85 -16.61 3.02
CA GLY A 63 -0.86 -15.82 3.76
C GLY A 63 -0.67 -14.38 3.26
N LEU A 64 -1.59 -13.86 2.43
CA LEU A 64 -1.47 -12.53 1.80
C LEU A 64 -2.02 -11.38 2.65
N ALA A 65 -2.37 -11.61 3.90
CA ALA A 65 -2.90 -10.58 4.79
C ALA A 65 -1.91 -9.40 4.98
N SER A 66 -0.62 -9.71 5.10
CA SER A 66 0.45 -8.70 5.19
C SER A 66 0.58 -7.84 3.92
N ASN A 67 0.35 -8.44 2.73
CA ASN A 67 0.38 -7.72 1.47
C ASN A 67 -0.80 -6.74 1.37
N LEU A 68 -2.00 -7.20 1.73
CA LEU A 68 -3.20 -6.38 1.74
C LEU A 68 -3.09 -5.19 2.72
N ARG A 69 -2.53 -5.43 3.92
CA ARG A 69 -2.24 -4.37 4.88
C ARG A 69 -1.27 -3.33 4.31
N ARG A 70 -0.20 -3.79 3.65
CA ARG A 70 0.77 -2.90 2.98
C ARG A 70 0.13 -2.09 1.86
N GLU A 71 -0.71 -2.70 1.02
CA GLU A 71 -1.46 -2.01 -0.04
C GLU A 71 -2.34 -0.88 0.51
N ILE A 72 -3.09 -1.15 1.60
CA ILE A 72 -3.91 -0.12 2.26
C ILE A 72 -3.04 1.01 2.80
N LEU A 73 -1.95 0.69 3.50
CA LEU A 73 -1.05 1.69 4.09
C LEU A 73 -0.37 2.54 3.01
N ALA A 74 0.05 1.93 1.89
CA ALA A 74 0.61 2.64 0.76
C ALA A 74 -0.41 3.60 0.15
N LEU A 75 -1.57 3.09 -0.27
CA LEU A 75 -2.60 3.89 -0.93
C LEU A 75 -3.14 5.04 -0.07
N ARG A 76 -3.17 4.88 1.26
CA ARG A 76 -3.59 5.97 2.18
C ARG A 76 -2.59 7.12 2.26
N ARG A 77 -1.30 6.84 2.07
CA ARG A 77 -0.23 7.86 2.06
C ARG A 77 -0.15 8.62 0.74
N LEU A 78 -0.70 8.02 -0.35
CA LEU A 78 -0.53 8.52 -1.70
C LEU A 78 -1.75 9.33 -2.16
N ARG A 79 -1.53 10.63 -2.39
CA ARG A 79 -2.50 11.54 -2.99
C ARG A 79 -1.81 12.31 -4.12
N HIS A 80 -1.88 11.75 -5.31
CA HIS A 80 -1.25 12.32 -6.50
C HIS A 80 -2.18 12.14 -7.70
N PRO A 81 -2.26 13.08 -8.66
CA PRO A 81 -3.14 12.98 -9.84
C PRO A 81 -2.90 11.70 -10.64
N HIS A 82 -1.64 11.26 -10.77
CA HIS A 82 -1.24 10.06 -11.51
C HIS A 82 -1.08 8.80 -10.63
N VAL A 83 -1.75 8.74 -9.49
CA VAL A 83 -1.91 7.55 -8.66
C VAL A 83 -3.39 7.30 -8.44
N VAL A 84 -3.85 6.05 -8.53
CA VAL A 84 -5.22 5.67 -8.21
C VAL A 84 -5.48 5.98 -6.74
N ARG A 85 -6.44 6.88 -6.49
CA ARG A 85 -6.79 7.29 -5.12
C ARG A 85 -7.68 6.23 -4.47
N LEU A 86 -7.34 5.85 -3.25
CA LEU A 86 -8.22 5.10 -2.36
C LEU A 86 -9.12 6.09 -1.61
N HIS A 87 -10.43 6.03 -1.82
CA HIS A 87 -11.42 6.86 -1.15
C HIS A 87 -11.74 6.33 0.24
N GLU A 88 -12.08 5.04 0.32
CA GLU A 88 -12.37 4.36 1.58
C GLU A 88 -12.16 2.84 1.48
N VAL A 89 -12.05 2.20 2.64
CA VAL A 89 -12.01 0.74 2.79
C VAL A 89 -13.22 0.33 3.63
N LEU A 90 -14.04 -0.55 3.06
CA LEU A 90 -15.20 -1.10 3.74
C LEU A 90 -15.01 -2.60 3.96
N ALA A 91 -15.66 -3.15 4.96
CA ALA A 91 -15.58 -4.57 5.25
C ALA A 91 -16.92 -5.17 5.63
N SER A 92 -17.17 -6.38 5.16
CA SER A 92 -18.22 -7.27 5.64
C SER A 92 -17.60 -8.45 6.39
N ARG A 93 -18.43 -9.35 6.91
CA ARG A 93 -17.97 -10.58 7.58
C ARG A 93 -16.99 -11.39 6.71
N THR A 94 -17.19 -11.48 5.39
CA THR A 94 -16.42 -12.34 4.50
C THR A 94 -15.61 -11.63 3.42
N ARG A 95 -15.76 -10.30 3.26
CA ARG A 95 -15.15 -9.54 2.17
C ARG A 95 -14.61 -8.20 2.64
N ILE A 96 -13.60 -7.70 1.94
CA ILE A 96 -13.05 -6.36 2.04
C ILE A 96 -13.28 -5.65 0.71
N PHE A 97 -13.61 -4.36 0.74
CA PHE A 97 -13.95 -3.55 -0.41
C PHE A 97 -13.07 -2.31 -0.41
N PHE A 98 -12.28 -2.12 -1.47
CA PHE A 98 -11.55 -0.88 -1.71
C PHE A 98 -12.35 -0.04 -2.68
N VAL A 99 -12.78 1.12 -2.24
CA VAL A 99 -13.44 2.12 -3.09
C VAL A 99 -12.37 3.07 -3.63
N MET A 100 -12.19 3.08 -4.94
CA MET A 100 -11.08 3.75 -5.60
C MET A 100 -11.54 4.57 -6.80
N ASP A 101 -10.64 5.43 -7.33
CA ASP A 101 -10.86 6.09 -8.61
C ASP A 101 -11.21 5.08 -9.72
N LEU A 102 -12.14 5.48 -10.58
CA LEU A 102 -12.44 4.73 -11.81
C LEU A 102 -11.58 5.25 -12.95
N ALA A 103 -10.75 4.38 -13.52
CA ALA A 103 -10.02 4.63 -14.75
C ALA A 103 -10.83 4.08 -15.94
N ARG A 104 -11.47 4.97 -16.72
CA ARG A 104 -12.40 4.58 -17.79
C ARG A 104 -11.69 4.12 -19.06
N GLY A 105 -10.47 4.63 -19.31
CA GLY A 105 -9.64 4.28 -20.46
C GLY A 105 -9.00 2.88 -20.38
N GLY A 106 -9.17 2.18 -19.24
CA GLY A 106 -8.65 0.83 -19.04
C GLY A 106 -7.13 0.78 -18.88
N GLU A 107 -6.52 -0.35 -19.23
CA GLU A 107 -5.09 -0.59 -19.09
C GLU A 107 -4.29 0.09 -20.22
N LEU A 108 -3.13 0.67 -19.89
CA LEU A 108 -2.20 1.25 -20.87
C LEU A 108 -1.77 0.20 -21.91
N PHE A 109 -1.66 -1.06 -21.51
CA PHE A 109 -1.34 -2.17 -22.41
C PHE A 109 -2.35 -2.31 -23.56
N SER A 110 -3.63 -2.08 -23.30
CA SER A 110 -4.68 -2.13 -24.34
C SER A 110 -4.49 -1.03 -25.40
N LEU A 111 -4.03 0.16 -24.98
CA LEU A 111 -3.68 1.23 -25.93
C LEU A 111 -2.48 0.84 -26.82
N VAL A 112 -1.40 0.32 -26.21
CA VAL A 112 -0.22 -0.13 -26.95
C VAL A 112 -0.57 -1.26 -27.91
N SER A 113 -1.39 -2.23 -27.50
CA SER A 113 -1.83 -3.35 -28.34
C SER A 113 -2.64 -2.88 -29.57
N ARG A 114 -3.48 -1.84 -29.41
CA ARG A 114 -4.27 -1.26 -30.51
C ARG A 114 -3.40 -0.46 -31.50
N CYS A 115 -2.44 0.30 -30.98
CA CYS A 115 -1.60 1.18 -31.78
C CYS A 115 -0.30 0.50 -32.26
N HIS A 116 -0.05 -0.76 -31.82
CA HIS A 116 1.22 -1.51 -31.96
C HIS A 116 2.39 -0.83 -31.26
N ARG A 117 2.52 0.48 -31.33
CA ARG A 117 3.49 1.32 -30.62
C ARG A 117 2.97 2.75 -30.55
N LEU A 118 3.51 3.53 -29.63
CA LEU A 118 3.16 4.95 -29.51
C LEU A 118 4.25 5.83 -30.16
N PRO A 119 3.86 6.96 -30.78
CA PRO A 119 4.82 8.00 -31.18
C PRO A 119 5.61 8.51 -29.95
N GLU A 120 6.89 8.88 -30.14
CA GLU A 120 7.72 9.36 -29.03
C GLU A 120 7.11 10.51 -28.22
N PRO A 121 6.43 11.52 -28.81
CA PRO A 121 5.80 12.58 -28.03
C PRO A 121 4.72 12.06 -27.06
N VAL A 122 3.89 11.09 -27.50
CA VAL A 122 2.84 10.50 -26.66
C VAL A 122 3.46 9.62 -25.56
N ALA A 123 4.48 8.82 -25.92
CA ALA A 123 5.22 8.01 -24.95
C ALA A 123 5.91 8.89 -23.90
N ARG A 124 6.47 10.04 -24.31
CA ARG A 124 7.10 11.03 -23.42
C ARG A 124 6.09 11.65 -22.47
N LEU A 125 4.92 12.05 -22.95
CA LEU A 125 3.85 12.57 -22.10
C LEU A 125 3.47 11.57 -21.00
N LEU A 126 3.25 10.31 -21.36
CA LEU A 126 2.97 9.22 -20.41
C LEU A 126 4.14 8.98 -19.44
N PHE A 127 5.37 9.08 -19.96
CA PHE A 127 6.57 8.90 -19.15
C PHE A 127 6.77 10.05 -18.15
N HIS A 128 6.48 11.31 -18.52
CA HIS A 128 6.44 12.44 -17.60
C HIS A 128 5.48 12.18 -16.42
N GLN A 129 4.27 11.69 -16.73
CA GLN A 129 3.25 11.41 -15.72
C GLN A 129 3.66 10.26 -14.80
N LEU A 130 4.28 9.20 -15.37
CA LEU A 130 4.81 8.06 -14.62
C LEU A 130 5.92 8.49 -13.65
N ILE A 131 6.91 9.25 -14.14
CA ILE A 131 8.03 9.73 -13.32
C ILE A 131 7.56 10.71 -12.24
N SER A 132 6.60 11.59 -12.54
CA SER A 132 5.97 12.48 -11.54
C SER A 132 5.34 11.68 -10.39
N ALA A 133 4.52 10.67 -10.71
CA ALA A 133 3.89 9.82 -9.72
C ALA A 133 4.93 9.02 -8.90
N LEU A 134 5.96 8.50 -9.58
CA LEU A 134 7.00 7.70 -8.95
C LEU A 134 7.85 8.54 -8.00
N SER A 135 8.23 9.76 -8.41
CA SER A 135 8.93 10.73 -7.58
C SER A 135 8.14 11.03 -6.30
N PHE A 136 6.82 11.23 -6.42
CA PHE A 136 5.95 11.40 -5.27
C PHE A 136 5.89 10.16 -4.37
N CYS A 137 5.73 8.95 -4.94
CA CYS A 137 5.71 7.72 -4.16
C CYS A 137 7.02 7.52 -3.38
N HIS A 138 8.16 7.67 -4.04
CA HIS A 138 9.48 7.50 -3.43
C HIS A 138 9.74 8.54 -2.33
N SER A 139 9.32 9.80 -2.50
CA SER A 139 9.41 10.82 -1.45
C SER A 139 8.58 10.48 -0.19
N ARG A 140 7.57 9.62 -0.31
CA ARG A 140 6.76 9.11 0.80
C ARG A 140 7.25 7.76 1.33
N GLY A 141 8.43 7.28 0.87
CA GLY A 141 8.99 5.99 1.24
C GLY A 141 8.20 4.79 0.68
N VAL A 142 7.43 4.98 -0.38
CA VAL A 142 6.65 3.92 -1.03
C VAL A 142 7.30 3.54 -2.35
N PHE A 143 7.76 2.29 -2.45
CA PHE A 143 8.36 1.69 -3.65
C PHE A 143 7.39 0.66 -4.22
N HIS A 144 7.08 0.76 -5.53
CA HIS A 144 6.02 -0.04 -6.15
C HIS A 144 6.41 -1.50 -6.36
N ARG A 145 7.59 -1.77 -6.93
CA ARG A 145 8.23 -3.08 -7.15
C ARG A 145 7.56 -4.04 -8.15
N ASP A 146 6.42 -3.67 -8.72
CA ASP A 146 5.74 -4.42 -9.79
C ASP A 146 5.13 -3.47 -10.83
N LEU A 147 5.92 -2.46 -11.25
CA LEU A 147 5.51 -1.58 -12.34
C LEU A 147 5.50 -2.37 -13.65
N LYS A 148 4.36 -2.34 -14.33
CA LYS A 148 4.10 -2.97 -15.63
C LYS A 148 2.91 -2.30 -16.29
N PRO A 149 2.73 -2.44 -17.63
CA PRO A 149 1.63 -1.76 -18.32
C PRO A 149 0.23 -2.10 -17.82
N GLU A 150 0.04 -3.29 -17.23
CA GLU A 150 -1.23 -3.74 -16.65
C GLU A 150 -1.59 -2.97 -15.36
N ASN A 151 -0.58 -2.48 -14.63
CA ASN A 151 -0.76 -1.67 -13.42
C ASN A 151 -0.80 -0.16 -13.73
N LEU A 152 -0.70 0.21 -15.01
CA LEU A 152 -0.81 1.57 -15.50
C LEU A 152 -2.16 1.73 -16.21
N LEU A 153 -3.05 2.50 -15.60
CA LEU A 153 -4.41 2.72 -16.08
C LEU A 153 -4.53 4.09 -16.74
N LEU A 154 -5.45 4.21 -17.69
CA LEU A 154 -5.83 5.48 -18.33
C LEU A 154 -7.14 5.99 -17.72
N ALA A 155 -7.13 7.24 -17.28
CA ALA A 155 -8.31 7.83 -16.66
C ALA A 155 -9.49 7.96 -17.64
N ASP A 156 -9.17 8.19 -18.92
CA ASP A 156 -10.12 8.36 -20.01
C ASP A 156 -9.63 7.66 -21.29
N ASP A 157 -10.45 7.70 -22.34
CA ASP A 157 -10.17 7.06 -23.62
C ASP A 157 -9.36 7.96 -24.59
N SER A 158 -8.82 9.11 -24.12
CA SER A 158 -8.05 10.02 -24.97
C SER A 158 -6.77 9.35 -25.47
N THR A 159 -6.60 9.30 -26.77
CA THR A 159 -5.39 8.78 -27.43
C THR A 159 -4.34 9.86 -27.67
N THR A 160 -4.74 11.13 -27.72
CA THR A 160 -3.86 12.27 -27.98
C THR A 160 -3.28 12.89 -26.72
N GLN A 161 -4.05 12.89 -25.64
CA GLN A 161 -3.63 13.38 -24.32
C GLN A 161 -4.03 12.38 -23.24
N PRO A 162 -3.45 11.17 -23.25
CA PRO A 162 -3.78 10.13 -22.28
C PRO A 162 -3.37 10.56 -20.87
N PHE A 163 -4.26 10.33 -19.90
CA PHE A 163 -4.02 10.63 -18.49
C PHE A 163 -3.76 9.34 -17.71
N LEU A 164 -2.51 9.17 -17.28
CA LEU A 164 -2.02 7.96 -16.59
C LEU A 164 -2.38 7.97 -15.11
N LYS A 165 -2.69 6.79 -14.57
CA LYS A 165 -2.79 6.49 -13.14
C LYS A 165 -2.09 5.17 -12.80
N ILE A 166 -1.16 5.21 -11.85
CA ILE A 166 -0.53 4.00 -11.28
C ILE A 166 -1.52 3.33 -10.33
N SER A 167 -1.67 2.01 -10.46
CA SER A 167 -2.55 1.17 -9.64
C SER A 167 -1.80 -0.03 -9.07
N ASP A 168 -2.44 -0.79 -8.18
CA ASP A 168 -2.01 -2.06 -7.62
C ASP A 168 -0.68 -2.03 -6.83
N PHE A 169 -0.76 -1.48 -5.63
CA PHE A 169 0.35 -1.42 -4.67
C PHE A 169 0.49 -2.69 -3.80
N GLY A 170 -0.06 -3.83 -4.25
CA GLY A 170 -0.08 -5.10 -3.50
C GLY A 170 1.30 -5.68 -3.19
N LEU A 171 2.31 -5.38 -4.01
CA LEU A 171 3.70 -5.77 -3.79
C LEU A 171 4.59 -4.62 -3.29
N SER A 172 4.04 -3.45 -3.01
CA SER A 172 4.81 -2.27 -2.61
C SER A 172 5.52 -2.47 -1.26
N ALA A 173 6.64 -1.77 -1.09
CA ALA A 173 7.29 -1.60 0.21
C ALA A 173 6.99 -0.20 0.75
N CYS A 174 6.61 -0.14 2.04
CA CYS A 174 6.40 1.12 2.74
C CYS A 174 7.43 1.25 3.85
N LEU A 175 8.32 2.20 3.72
CA LEU A 175 9.40 2.46 4.67
C LEU A 175 9.22 3.85 5.30
N ALA A 176 9.88 4.10 6.42
CA ALA A 176 9.91 5.45 6.98
C ALA A 176 10.68 6.37 6.01
N PRO A 177 10.17 7.58 5.71
CA PRO A 177 10.84 8.52 4.81
C PRO A 177 12.26 8.90 5.26
N SER A 178 12.52 8.83 6.56
CA SER A 178 13.83 9.12 7.20
C SER A 178 14.84 7.97 7.10
N THR A 179 14.50 6.82 6.53
CA THR A 179 15.44 5.69 6.41
C THR A 179 16.38 5.92 5.23
N PRO A 180 17.66 6.19 5.47
CA PRO A 180 18.63 6.40 4.38
C PRO A 180 18.86 5.07 3.64
N ASN A 181 18.81 5.08 2.30
CA ASN A 181 19.09 3.95 1.40
C ASN A 181 18.48 2.60 1.86
N PRO A 182 17.16 2.52 2.02
CA PRO A 182 16.53 1.30 2.53
C PRO A 182 16.69 0.15 1.53
N LEU A 183 17.28 -0.95 1.99
CA LEU A 183 17.46 -2.17 1.20
C LEU A 183 16.31 -3.15 1.44
N LEU A 184 15.84 -3.77 0.37
CA LEU A 184 14.77 -4.77 0.35
C LEU A 184 15.35 -6.13 -0.06
N SER A 185 14.74 -7.23 0.43
CA SER A 185 15.22 -8.60 0.16
C SER A 185 14.16 -9.53 -0.44
N THR A 186 12.92 -9.04 -0.59
CA THR A 186 11.81 -9.87 -1.08
C THR A 186 11.87 -10.01 -2.60
N ILE A 187 11.95 -11.24 -3.12
CA ILE A 187 11.83 -11.50 -4.57
C ILE A 187 10.36 -11.34 -4.96
N CYS A 188 10.06 -10.36 -5.79
CA CYS A 188 8.71 -10.11 -6.30
C CYS A 188 8.77 -9.38 -7.64
N GLY A 189 7.63 -9.30 -8.33
CA GLY A 189 7.47 -8.63 -9.60
C GLY A 189 7.18 -9.60 -10.77
N THR A 190 6.79 -9.03 -11.90
CA THR A 190 6.45 -9.78 -13.12
C THR A 190 7.72 -10.06 -13.92
N PRO A 191 8.03 -11.30 -14.31
CA PRO A 191 9.35 -11.73 -14.82
C PRO A 191 9.97 -10.84 -15.88
N ALA A 192 9.21 -10.37 -16.87
CA ALA A 192 9.73 -9.54 -17.97
C ALA A 192 10.13 -8.11 -17.54
N TYR A 193 9.68 -7.65 -16.38
CA TYR A 193 9.89 -6.29 -15.84
C TYR A 193 10.82 -6.27 -14.63
N VAL A 194 11.24 -7.44 -14.15
CA VAL A 194 12.08 -7.58 -12.95
C VAL A 194 13.51 -7.12 -13.23
N ALA A 195 14.06 -6.33 -12.31
CA ALA A 195 15.45 -5.90 -12.38
C ALA A 195 16.44 -7.05 -12.06
N PRO A 196 17.65 -7.05 -12.66
CA PRO A 196 18.61 -8.13 -12.51
C PRO A 196 19.08 -8.36 -11.05
N GLU A 197 19.17 -7.30 -10.23
CA GLU A 197 19.55 -7.39 -8.82
C GLU A 197 18.50 -8.12 -7.96
N VAL A 198 17.21 -8.04 -8.31
CA VAL A 198 16.13 -8.80 -7.63
C VAL A 198 16.31 -10.30 -7.85
N LEU A 199 16.77 -10.70 -9.06
CA LEU A 199 17.04 -12.09 -9.41
C LEU A 199 18.26 -12.66 -8.70
N SER A 200 19.14 -11.82 -8.15
CA SER A 200 20.38 -12.22 -7.48
C SER A 200 20.21 -12.55 -6.00
N ARG A 201 19.00 -12.37 -5.45
CA ARG A 201 18.65 -12.59 -4.03
C ARG A 201 19.43 -11.72 -3.03
N ASN A 202 20.13 -10.70 -3.52
CA ASN A 202 20.84 -9.74 -2.68
C ASN A 202 19.88 -8.60 -2.24
N PRO A 203 20.17 -7.93 -1.13
CA PRO A 203 19.46 -6.71 -0.77
C PRO A 203 19.54 -5.67 -1.89
N TYR A 204 18.42 -5.03 -2.23
CA TYR A 204 18.31 -4.12 -3.37
C TYR A 204 17.56 -2.84 -3.03
N SER A 205 17.83 -1.76 -3.79
CA SER A 205 17.12 -0.49 -3.70
C SER A 205 15.77 -0.59 -4.44
N GLY A 206 14.66 -0.32 -3.72
CA GLY A 206 13.33 -0.26 -4.35
C GLY A 206 13.23 0.81 -5.43
N ALA A 207 13.89 1.96 -5.25
CA ALA A 207 13.91 3.03 -6.23
C ALA A 207 14.61 2.61 -7.54
N ALA A 208 15.76 1.94 -7.44
CA ALA A 208 16.49 1.47 -8.62
C ALA A 208 15.69 0.40 -9.39
N VAL A 209 14.98 -0.48 -8.68
CA VAL A 209 14.11 -1.51 -9.28
C VAL A 209 12.94 -0.88 -10.04
N ASP A 210 12.27 0.12 -9.45
CA ASP A 210 11.17 0.82 -10.12
C ASP A 210 11.66 1.55 -11.39
N LEU A 211 12.86 2.15 -11.38
CA LEU A 211 13.45 2.80 -12.55
C LEU A 211 13.81 1.81 -13.67
N TRP A 212 14.29 0.61 -13.33
CA TRP A 212 14.46 -0.46 -14.32
C TRP A 212 13.12 -0.79 -15.01
N SER A 213 12.06 -1.00 -14.23
CA SER A 213 10.71 -1.28 -14.75
C SER A 213 10.20 -0.13 -15.63
N CYS A 214 10.47 1.13 -15.26
CA CYS A 214 10.19 2.31 -16.12
C CYS A 214 10.92 2.24 -17.45
N GLY A 215 12.16 1.77 -17.48
CA GLY A 215 12.93 1.56 -18.71
C GLY A 215 12.30 0.50 -19.61
N VAL A 216 11.85 -0.62 -19.04
CA VAL A 216 11.12 -1.66 -19.78
C VAL A 216 9.80 -1.11 -20.33
N ILE A 217 9.04 -0.37 -19.52
CA ILE A 217 7.77 0.25 -19.93
C ILE A 217 8.01 1.24 -21.07
N LEU A 218 8.97 2.16 -20.95
CA LEU A 218 9.28 3.15 -22.00
C LEU A 218 9.67 2.47 -23.31
N PHE A 219 10.46 1.40 -23.23
CA PHE A 219 10.80 0.60 -24.39
C PHE A 219 9.55 -0.01 -25.03
N VAL A 220 8.66 -0.65 -24.24
CA VAL A 220 7.41 -1.25 -24.75
C VAL A 220 6.50 -0.20 -25.38
N LEU A 221 6.36 0.98 -24.79
CA LEU A 221 5.54 2.07 -25.33
C LEU A 221 6.01 2.49 -26.73
N THR A 222 7.32 2.57 -26.95
CA THR A 222 7.92 3.10 -28.18
C THR A 222 8.29 2.03 -29.21
N ALA A 223 8.60 0.82 -28.78
CA ALA A 223 8.95 -0.30 -29.64
C ALA A 223 7.75 -1.20 -30.00
N GLY A 224 6.79 -1.38 -29.08
CA GLY A 224 5.63 -2.26 -29.23
C GLY A 224 5.89 -3.72 -28.81
N PHE A 225 7.09 -4.02 -28.31
CA PHE A 225 7.48 -5.34 -27.83
C PHE A 225 8.44 -5.23 -26.65
N LEU A 226 8.65 -6.34 -25.93
CA LEU A 226 9.51 -6.39 -24.76
C LEU A 226 11.00 -6.33 -25.13
N PRO A 227 11.86 -5.59 -24.39
CA PRO A 227 13.31 -5.57 -24.62
C PRO A 227 13.95 -6.93 -24.35
N PHE A 228 13.39 -7.68 -23.39
CA PHE A 228 13.81 -9.03 -23.05
C PHE A 228 12.60 -9.96 -23.14
N ASN A 229 12.70 -10.97 -24.01
CA ASN A 229 11.64 -11.96 -24.19
C ASN A 229 12.25 -13.33 -24.50
N ASP A 230 11.73 -14.36 -23.85
CA ASP A 230 12.05 -15.75 -24.12
C ASP A 230 10.96 -16.65 -23.52
N PRO A 231 10.49 -17.71 -24.23
CA PRO A 231 9.51 -18.64 -23.69
C PRO A 231 10.07 -19.45 -22.49
N ASN A 232 11.39 -19.63 -22.42
CA ASN A 232 12.06 -20.26 -21.29
C ASN A 232 12.47 -19.21 -20.25
N LEU A 233 11.95 -19.33 -19.03
CA LEU A 233 12.18 -18.38 -17.96
C LEU A 233 13.67 -18.21 -17.59
N MET A 234 14.45 -19.29 -17.62
CA MET A 234 15.90 -19.23 -17.34
C MET A 234 16.68 -18.46 -18.42
N ASN A 235 16.27 -18.60 -19.67
CA ASN A 235 16.84 -17.84 -20.76
C ASN A 235 16.45 -16.36 -20.69
N LEU A 236 15.19 -16.07 -20.33
CA LEU A 236 14.72 -14.71 -20.06
C LEU A 236 15.58 -14.04 -18.99
N TYR A 237 15.79 -14.71 -17.84
CA TYR A 237 16.63 -14.19 -16.76
C TYR A 237 18.10 -14.00 -17.17
N ARG A 238 18.62 -14.86 -18.03
CA ARG A 238 19.96 -14.68 -18.62
C ARG A 238 20.05 -13.44 -19.49
N LYS A 239 19.04 -13.18 -20.34
CA LYS A 239 18.95 -11.96 -21.18
C LYS A 239 18.87 -10.70 -20.33
N ILE A 240 18.04 -10.72 -19.27
CA ILE A 240 17.91 -9.60 -18.31
C ILE A 240 19.26 -9.29 -17.65
N ARG A 241 19.98 -10.31 -17.18
CA ARG A 241 21.30 -10.15 -16.55
C ARG A 241 22.37 -9.62 -17.50
N ARG A 242 22.27 -9.92 -18.81
CA ARG A 242 23.19 -9.37 -19.83
C ARG A 242 22.86 -7.92 -20.19
N GLY A 243 21.61 -7.49 -20.06
CA GLY A 243 21.16 -6.13 -20.35
C GLY A 243 21.26 -5.74 -21.83
N GLU A 244 21.38 -6.73 -22.73
CA GLU A 244 21.54 -6.49 -24.16
C GLU A 244 20.22 -6.13 -24.82
N VAL A 245 19.97 -4.83 -25.03
CA VAL A 245 18.73 -4.31 -25.63
C VAL A 245 18.95 -4.08 -27.13
N ARG A 246 18.06 -4.64 -27.96
CA ARG A 246 18.03 -4.39 -29.40
C ARG A 246 17.01 -3.32 -29.74
N PHE A 247 17.51 -2.12 -30.03
CA PHE A 247 16.65 -0.99 -30.37
C PHE A 247 16.15 -1.06 -31.82
N PRO A 248 14.87 -0.75 -32.05
CA PRO A 248 14.35 -0.59 -33.42
C PRO A 248 14.97 0.62 -34.10
N ARG A 249 15.01 0.60 -35.45
CA ARG A 249 15.66 1.66 -36.26
C ARG A 249 15.02 3.03 -36.08
N TRP A 250 13.73 3.08 -35.78
CA TRP A 250 12.96 4.32 -35.62
C TRP A 250 13.15 5.00 -34.24
N ALA A 251 13.73 4.34 -33.25
CA ALA A 251 13.99 4.98 -31.97
C ALA A 251 15.07 6.06 -32.11
N SER A 252 14.80 7.27 -31.61
CA SER A 252 15.75 8.37 -31.64
C SER A 252 17.03 8.07 -30.84
N PRO A 253 18.17 8.69 -31.15
CA PRO A 253 19.40 8.50 -30.36
C PRO A 253 19.22 8.86 -28.89
N ASP A 254 18.48 9.93 -28.60
CA ASP A 254 18.25 10.38 -27.23
C ASP A 254 17.36 9.40 -26.45
N LEU A 255 16.31 8.87 -27.09
CA LEU A 255 15.49 7.81 -26.49
C LEU A 255 16.31 6.56 -26.18
N ARG A 256 17.15 6.11 -27.14
CA ARG A 256 18.02 4.95 -26.92
C ARG A 256 18.97 5.17 -25.76
N ARG A 257 19.58 6.36 -25.65
CA ARG A 257 20.46 6.74 -24.55
C ARG A 257 19.74 6.66 -23.21
N LEU A 258 18.54 7.26 -23.07
CA LEU A 258 17.77 7.25 -21.83
C LEU A 258 17.39 5.81 -21.42
N ILE A 259 16.84 5.02 -22.38
CA ILE A 259 16.48 3.63 -22.10
C ILE A 259 17.70 2.81 -21.70
N SER A 260 18.87 2.98 -22.35
CA SER A 260 20.10 2.27 -21.96
C SER A 260 20.55 2.61 -20.55
N ARG A 261 20.39 3.86 -20.12
CA ARG A 261 20.70 4.29 -18.74
C ARG A 261 19.70 3.77 -17.70
N LEU A 262 18.40 3.60 -18.07
CA LEU A 262 17.38 2.99 -17.24
C LEU A 262 17.57 1.48 -17.12
N LEU A 263 17.99 0.82 -18.20
CA LEU A 263 18.24 -0.63 -18.28
C LEU A 263 19.73 -0.97 -18.04
N ASP A 264 20.44 -0.15 -17.27
CA ASP A 264 21.75 -0.50 -16.76
C ASP A 264 21.62 -1.64 -15.72
N THR A 265 22.33 -2.73 -15.97
CA THR A 265 22.27 -3.93 -15.11
C THR A 265 22.91 -3.70 -13.73
N ASN A 266 23.81 -2.73 -13.62
CA ASN A 266 24.39 -2.35 -12.34
C ASN A 266 23.52 -1.26 -11.66
N PRO A 267 22.86 -1.55 -10.54
CA PRO A 267 21.98 -0.60 -9.86
C PRO A 267 22.72 0.64 -9.31
N GLN A 268 24.04 0.60 -9.15
CA GLN A 268 24.85 1.73 -8.66
C GLN A 268 25.14 2.77 -9.75
N THR A 269 25.24 2.34 -11.02
CA THR A 269 25.46 3.22 -12.18
C THR A 269 24.18 3.52 -12.93
N ARG A 270 23.11 2.79 -12.65
CA ARG A 270 21.77 3.05 -13.22
C ARG A 270 21.34 4.46 -12.92
N ILE A 271 20.74 5.11 -13.93
CA ILE A 271 20.22 6.48 -13.80
C ILE A 271 19.30 6.60 -12.57
N THR A 272 19.46 7.68 -11.80
CA THR A 272 18.57 8.02 -10.68
C THR A 272 17.36 8.83 -11.18
N LEU A 273 16.36 9.03 -10.31
CA LEU A 273 15.23 9.92 -10.62
C LEU A 273 15.71 11.32 -11.02
N ASP A 274 16.69 11.89 -10.32
CA ASP A 274 17.24 13.20 -10.64
C ASP A 274 17.95 13.19 -12.00
N GLY A 275 18.64 12.09 -12.31
CA GLY A 275 19.23 11.89 -13.64
C GLY A 275 18.18 11.81 -14.76
N VAL A 276 17.00 11.24 -14.50
CA VAL A 276 15.89 11.23 -15.46
C VAL A 276 15.33 12.64 -15.65
N LEU A 277 15.10 13.39 -14.58
CA LEU A 277 14.56 14.76 -14.63
C LEU A 277 15.47 15.74 -15.39
N THR A 278 16.76 15.46 -15.46
CA THR A 278 17.76 16.26 -16.19
C THR A 278 18.09 15.71 -17.57
N ASP A 279 17.58 14.54 -17.97
CA ASP A 279 17.88 13.92 -19.26
C ASP A 279 17.28 14.74 -20.43
N PRO A 280 18.06 15.01 -21.50
CA PRO A 280 17.60 15.81 -22.64
C PRO A 280 16.32 15.28 -23.31
N TRP A 281 16.17 13.95 -23.48
CA TRP A 281 14.93 13.39 -24.05
C TRP A 281 13.72 13.64 -23.16
N PHE A 282 13.92 13.53 -21.84
CA PHE A 282 12.85 13.79 -20.85
C PHE A 282 12.46 15.26 -20.79
N ARG A 283 13.44 16.18 -21.00
CA ARG A 283 13.22 17.64 -20.92
C ARG A 283 12.49 18.21 -22.14
N ILE A 284 12.35 17.48 -23.24
CA ILE A 284 11.57 17.93 -24.40
C ILE A 284 10.11 18.11 -23.96
N ASP A 285 9.49 19.24 -24.34
CA ASP A 285 8.10 19.61 -24.01
C ASP A 285 7.78 19.74 -22.50
N LEU A 286 8.80 19.80 -21.64
CA LEU A 286 8.68 19.98 -20.21
C LEU A 286 9.09 21.41 -19.82
N ASP A 287 8.09 22.23 -19.43
CA ASP A 287 8.36 23.57 -18.91
C ASP A 287 8.83 23.55 -17.45
N GLU A 288 9.47 24.64 -17.00
CA GLU A 288 9.99 24.78 -15.62
C GLU A 288 8.88 24.69 -14.56
N GLN A 289 7.65 25.10 -14.86
CA GLN A 289 6.55 25.02 -13.91
C GLN A 289 6.13 23.57 -13.67
N LYS A 290 6.06 22.74 -14.73
CA LYS A 290 5.79 21.32 -14.62
C LYS A 290 6.91 20.58 -13.90
N LEU A 291 8.17 20.92 -14.20
CA LEU A 291 9.32 20.35 -13.52
C LEU A 291 9.30 20.67 -12.02
N THR A 292 9.08 21.92 -11.67
CA THR A 292 8.95 22.37 -10.27
C THR A 292 7.81 21.64 -9.57
N ALA A 293 6.65 21.48 -10.23
CA ALA A 293 5.53 20.72 -9.67
C ALA A 293 5.90 19.24 -9.39
N MET A 294 6.72 18.61 -10.25
CA MET A 294 7.20 17.24 -10.04
C MET A 294 8.18 17.12 -8.87
N THR A 295 8.96 18.16 -8.58
CA THR A 295 10.00 18.13 -7.54
C THR A 295 9.52 18.71 -6.20
N ARG A 296 8.49 19.57 -6.20
CA ARG A 296 7.97 20.25 -5.02
C ARG A 296 7.62 19.31 -3.87
N PHE A 297 7.11 18.12 -4.18
CA PHE A 297 6.75 17.13 -3.17
C PHE A 297 7.97 16.61 -2.37
N ARG A 298 9.18 16.67 -2.93
CA ARG A 298 10.42 16.26 -2.24
C ARG A 298 10.81 17.31 -1.21
N GLN A 299 10.74 18.59 -1.55
CA GLN A 299 11.05 19.70 -0.64
C GLN A 299 10.09 19.73 0.56
N GLU A 300 8.79 19.54 0.34
CA GLU A 300 7.80 19.48 1.42
C GLU A 300 8.07 18.34 2.43
N VAL A 301 8.69 17.24 2.00
CA VAL A 301 9.06 16.12 2.88
C VAL A 301 10.35 16.43 3.61
N GLU A 302 11.36 17.00 2.95
CA GLU A 302 12.60 17.42 3.57
C GLU A 302 12.37 18.50 4.64
N ASP A 303 11.52 19.49 4.34
CA ASP A 303 11.13 20.53 5.31
C ASP A 303 10.37 19.95 6.53
N ARG A 304 9.55 18.91 6.31
CA ARG A 304 8.89 18.20 7.40
C ARG A 304 9.83 17.35 8.24
N ILE A 305 10.78 16.66 7.63
CA ILE A 305 11.81 15.86 8.33
C ILE A 305 12.64 16.77 9.22
N VAL A 306 13.11 17.92 8.70
CA VAL A 306 13.86 18.92 9.47
C VAL A 306 13.04 19.50 10.63
N LYS A 307 11.71 19.65 10.47
CA LYS A 307 10.83 20.04 11.58
C LYS A 307 10.62 18.93 12.61
N ILE A 308 10.58 17.66 12.17
CA ILE A 308 10.39 16.50 13.06
C ILE A 308 11.61 16.27 13.96
N GLU A 309 12.82 16.48 13.45
CA GLU A 309 14.07 16.36 14.23
C GLU A 309 14.21 17.44 15.31
N ARG A 310 13.45 18.55 15.22
CA ARG A 310 13.45 19.64 16.20
C ARG A 310 12.38 19.52 17.28
N ASP A 311 11.42 18.61 17.14
CA ASP A 311 10.22 18.51 18.01
C ASP A 311 10.14 17.12 18.66
N ASP A 312 11.03 16.89 19.64
CA ASP A 312 11.17 15.60 20.37
C ASP A 312 10.01 15.35 21.38
N HIS A 313 9.00 16.24 21.44
CA HIS A 313 7.83 16.13 22.29
C HIS A 313 6.52 16.31 21.51
N ARG A 314 6.15 15.32 20.68
CA ARG A 314 4.86 15.37 19.98
C ARG A 314 3.72 14.84 20.82
N ASP A 315 2.83 15.76 21.18
CA ASP A 315 1.43 15.40 21.50
C ASP A 315 0.79 14.77 20.24
N LEU A 316 0.00 13.70 20.43
CA LEU A 316 -0.74 13.06 19.33
C LEU A 316 -1.71 14.08 18.70
N ASN A 317 -1.60 14.25 17.39
CA ASN A 317 -2.52 15.13 16.65
C ASN A 317 -3.82 14.38 16.28
N ALA A 318 -4.81 15.13 15.76
CA ALA A 318 -6.10 14.55 15.36
C ALA A 318 -5.97 13.43 14.29
N PHE A 319 -4.92 13.44 13.44
CA PHE A 319 -4.64 12.37 12.48
C PHE A 319 -4.09 11.12 13.17
N ASP A 320 -3.27 11.28 14.20
CA ASP A 320 -2.78 10.16 15.00
C ASP A 320 -3.92 9.53 15.76
N LEU A 321 -4.87 10.34 16.29
CA LEU A 321 -6.10 9.88 16.94
C LEU A 321 -7.02 9.11 15.97
N VAL A 322 -7.19 9.60 14.73
CA VAL A 322 -7.95 8.91 13.70
C VAL A 322 -7.24 7.61 13.28
N ALA A 323 -5.90 7.62 13.18
CA ALA A 323 -5.11 6.40 12.93
C ALA A 323 -5.17 5.39 14.10
N LEU A 324 -5.39 5.88 15.31
CA LEU A 324 -5.55 5.08 16.54
C LEU A 324 -7.01 4.68 16.80
N SER A 325 -8.00 5.17 16.02
CA SER A 325 -9.40 4.85 16.25
C SER A 325 -9.72 3.38 15.93
N PRO A 326 -10.63 2.71 16.68
CA PRO A 326 -11.00 1.31 16.45
C PRO A 326 -11.55 1.02 15.06
N GLY A 327 -12.12 2.01 14.38
CA GLY A 327 -12.60 1.91 12.98
C GLY A 327 -11.49 1.85 11.95
N LEU A 328 -10.23 2.13 12.33
CA LEU A 328 -9.03 2.09 11.52
C LEU A 328 -8.08 0.97 11.93
N ASP A 329 -8.39 0.25 12.98
CA ASP A 329 -7.68 -0.97 13.35
C ASP A 329 -7.97 -2.07 12.33
N LEU A 330 -7.01 -2.29 11.42
CA LEU A 330 -7.10 -3.34 10.41
C LEU A 330 -6.91 -4.74 11.00
N SER A 331 -6.50 -4.89 12.26
CA SER A 331 -6.37 -6.20 12.92
C SER A 331 -7.71 -6.90 13.01
N GLY A 332 -8.81 -6.17 13.24
CA GLY A 332 -10.17 -6.72 13.16
C GLY A 332 -10.59 -7.22 11.77
N LEU A 333 -9.93 -6.78 10.70
CA LEU A 333 -10.14 -7.31 9.34
C LEU A 333 -9.52 -8.70 9.15
N PHE A 334 -8.54 -9.05 9.99
CA PHE A 334 -7.70 -10.25 9.86
C PHE A 334 -7.70 -11.11 11.13
N ALA A 335 -8.77 -11.03 11.95
CA ALA A 335 -8.90 -11.85 13.15
C ALA A 335 -8.73 -13.37 12.84
N GLY A 336 -7.49 -13.81 12.88
CA GLY A 336 -7.02 -15.18 12.59
C GLY A 336 -5.65 -15.46 13.20
N CYS A 337 -4.87 -14.44 13.58
CA CYS A 337 -3.78 -14.54 14.55
C CYS A 337 -4.25 -13.81 15.79
N ILE A 338 -4.45 -14.53 16.87
CA ILE A 338 -4.95 -14.01 18.13
C ILE A 338 -3.82 -13.22 18.82
N VAL A 339 -3.53 -12.03 18.32
CA VAL A 339 -2.96 -10.98 19.15
C VAL A 339 -4.15 -10.15 19.61
N GLU A 340 -4.59 -10.40 20.81
CA GLU A 340 -5.63 -9.58 21.42
C GLU A 340 -5.05 -8.20 21.69
N ARG A 341 -5.65 -7.17 21.10
CA ARG A 341 -5.22 -5.77 21.28
C ARG A 341 -6.39 -4.91 21.66
N GLU A 342 -6.23 -4.14 22.73
CA GLU A 342 -7.24 -3.21 23.22
C GLU A 342 -6.62 -1.84 23.50
N ARG A 343 -7.40 -0.77 23.28
CA ARG A 343 -7.03 0.60 23.56
C ARG A 343 -8.10 1.27 24.41
N PHE A 344 -7.65 2.06 25.38
CA PHE A 344 -8.52 2.85 26.23
C PHE A 344 -7.81 4.11 26.72
N VAL A 345 -8.58 5.08 27.18
CA VAL A 345 -8.09 6.38 27.63
C VAL A 345 -8.09 6.44 29.15
N LEU A 346 -6.97 6.94 29.73
CA LEU A 346 -6.86 7.23 31.16
C LEU A 346 -6.61 8.73 31.38
N LYS A 347 -7.17 9.26 32.46
CA LYS A 347 -6.94 10.64 32.92
C LYS A 347 -5.75 10.67 33.89
N GLU A 348 -4.56 10.36 33.36
CA GLU A 348 -3.33 10.25 34.12
C GLU A 348 -2.13 10.61 33.21
N GLU A 349 -0.93 10.70 33.80
CA GLU A 349 0.31 10.87 33.04
C GLU A 349 0.90 9.49 32.64
N ALA A 350 1.58 9.42 31.50
CA ALA A 350 2.13 8.15 30.99
C ALA A 350 3.07 7.42 31.98
N PRO A 351 3.95 8.09 32.74
CA PRO A 351 4.76 7.42 33.76
C PRO A 351 3.92 6.72 34.83
N ALA A 352 2.84 7.38 35.34
CA ALA A 352 1.96 6.81 36.37
C ALA A 352 1.25 5.55 35.88
N VAL A 353 0.86 5.49 34.58
CA VAL A 353 0.29 4.30 33.97
C VAL A 353 1.29 3.15 33.96
N LEU A 354 2.56 3.42 33.58
CA LEU A 354 3.60 2.39 33.57
C LEU A 354 3.98 1.90 34.96
N ASP A 355 3.97 2.81 35.98
CA ASP A 355 4.15 2.42 37.39
C ASP A 355 3.06 1.45 37.84
N ARG A 356 1.80 1.72 37.48
CA ARG A 356 0.67 0.83 37.76
C ARG A 356 0.77 -0.52 37.00
N VAL A 357 1.27 -0.54 35.78
CA VAL A 357 1.54 -1.79 35.03
C VAL A 357 2.55 -2.64 35.80
N GLU A 358 3.60 -2.03 36.36
CA GLU A 358 4.59 -2.74 37.18
C GLU A 358 3.99 -3.30 38.46
N GLU A 359 3.15 -2.51 39.13
CA GLU A 359 2.45 -2.94 40.37
C GLU A 359 1.53 -4.13 40.10
N VAL A 360 0.69 -4.03 39.07
CA VAL A 360 -0.22 -5.11 38.64
C VAL A 360 0.56 -6.36 38.26
N GLY A 361 1.62 -6.20 37.42
CA GLY A 361 2.46 -7.33 37.00
C GLY A 361 3.11 -8.03 38.20
N ARG A 362 3.67 -7.29 39.13
CA ARG A 362 4.28 -7.83 40.35
C ARG A 362 3.25 -8.59 41.22
N GLY A 363 2.03 -8.03 41.37
CA GLY A 363 0.93 -8.69 42.12
C GLY A 363 0.46 -10.00 41.46
N GLU A 364 0.63 -10.15 40.16
CA GLU A 364 0.25 -11.36 39.41
C GLU A 364 1.44 -12.34 39.21
N GLY A 365 2.62 -12.05 39.77
CA GLY A 365 3.80 -12.88 39.65
C GLY A 365 4.50 -12.78 38.29
N LEU A 366 4.28 -11.70 37.55
CA LEU A 366 4.88 -11.41 36.26
C LEU A 366 6.11 -10.49 36.41
N VAL A 367 7.03 -10.58 35.43
CA VAL A 367 8.19 -9.68 35.32
C VAL A 367 7.86 -8.57 34.34
N VAL A 368 7.91 -7.31 34.81
CA VAL A 368 7.64 -6.16 33.96
C VAL A 368 8.96 -5.42 33.69
N ARG A 369 9.26 -5.19 32.42
CA ARG A 369 10.47 -4.47 31.98
C ARG A 369 10.08 -3.28 31.11
N ARG A 370 10.46 -2.06 31.53
CA ARG A 370 10.32 -0.89 30.67
C ARG A 370 11.31 -0.97 29.52
N ARG A 371 10.80 -0.83 28.31
CA ARG A 371 11.62 -0.85 27.09
C ARG A 371 11.09 0.18 26.10
N ALA A 372 12.01 0.78 25.33
CA ALA A 372 11.64 1.54 24.14
C ALA A 372 11.42 0.55 22.96
N ARG A 373 10.29 0.65 22.26
CA ARG A 373 9.99 -0.18 21.08
C ARG A 373 10.18 0.65 19.81
N GLY A 374 11.11 0.22 18.93
CA GLY A 374 11.37 0.83 17.61
C GLY A 374 12.24 2.08 17.66
N SER A 375 12.60 2.59 16.46
CA SER A 375 13.46 3.76 16.25
C SER A 375 12.89 5.11 16.76
N ALA A 376 11.62 5.13 17.18
CA ALA A 376 10.93 6.32 17.68
C ALA A 376 10.92 6.44 19.22
N GLY A 377 11.68 5.60 19.95
CA GLY A 377 11.84 5.73 21.42
C GLY A 377 10.55 5.64 22.24
N ARG A 378 9.51 4.98 21.74
CA ARG A 378 8.21 4.88 22.44
C ARG A 378 8.37 4.16 23.77
N ALA A 379 8.00 4.80 24.87
CA ALA A 379 8.04 4.21 26.18
C ALA A 379 6.90 3.20 26.34
N GLY A 380 7.24 1.97 26.70
CA GLY A 380 6.29 0.90 26.97
C GLY A 380 6.83 -0.10 27.99
N ALA A 381 6.00 -1.04 28.40
CA ALA A 381 6.35 -2.12 29.30
C ALA A 381 6.14 -3.48 28.65
N ALA A 382 7.20 -4.29 28.60
CA ALA A 382 7.12 -5.72 28.29
C ALA A 382 6.73 -6.47 29.58
N VAL A 383 5.66 -7.23 29.54
CA VAL A 383 5.21 -8.09 30.64
C VAL A 383 5.55 -9.51 30.25
N GLU A 384 6.43 -10.15 31.02
CA GLU A 384 6.97 -11.48 30.77
C GLU A 384 6.53 -12.44 31.88
N GLY A 385 6.27 -13.70 31.54
CA GLY A 385 6.07 -14.78 32.51
C GLY A 385 7.35 -15.12 33.23
N GLN A 386 7.27 -16.00 34.26
CA GLN A 386 8.47 -16.51 34.97
C GLN A 386 9.38 -17.33 34.07
N ASP A 387 8.85 -17.86 32.98
CA ASP A 387 9.54 -18.58 31.91
C ASP A 387 10.25 -17.67 30.89
N GLY A 388 10.13 -16.33 31.02
CA GLY A 388 10.69 -15.34 30.14
C GLY A 388 9.90 -15.11 28.85
N ASN A 389 8.76 -15.78 28.66
CA ASN A 389 7.89 -15.58 27.52
C ASN A 389 7.10 -14.27 27.65
N LEU A 390 6.96 -13.51 26.55
CA LEU A 390 6.21 -12.29 26.49
C LEU A 390 4.71 -12.60 26.61
N VAL A 391 4.06 -12.13 27.68
CA VAL A 391 2.63 -12.28 27.95
C VAL A 391 1.85 -11.10 27.37
N ALA A 392 2.34 -9.88 27.60
CA ALA A 392 1.70 -8.67 27.11
C ALA A 392 2.73 -7.58 26.82
N TRP A 393 2.38 -6.70 25.87
CA TRP A 393 3.07 -5.45 25.64
C TRP A 393 2.11 -4.30 25.87
N ILE A 394 2.49 -3.32 26.71
CA ILE A 394 1.64 -2.20 27.11
C ILE A 394 2.35 -0.90 26.77
N GLU A 395 1.75 -0.07 25.94
CA GLU A 395 2.24 1.27 25.58
C GLU A 395 1.32 2.36 26.10
N ALA A 396 1.89 3.46 26.58
CA ALA A 396 1.17 4.63 27.06
C ALA A 396 1.54 5.84 26.20
N HIS A 397 0.58 6.38 25.46
CA HIS A 397 0.76 7.51 24.55
C HIS A 397 0.08 8.75 25.10
N ARG A 398 0.83 9.81 25.31
CA ARG A 398 0.30 11.09 25.78
C ARG A 398 -0.54 11.74 24.69
N LEU A 399 -1.82 12.06 25.01
CA LEU A 399 -2.73 12.82 24.17
C LEU A 399 -2.61 14.32 24.44
N MET A 400 -2.66 14.68 25.72
CA MET A 400 -2.47 16.02 26.27
C MET A 400 -2.04 15.87 27.73
N PRO A 401 -1.60 16.95 28.41
CA PRO A 401 -1.29 16.91 29.84
C PRO A 401 -2.47 16.28 30.63
N GLY A 402 -2.19 15.24 31.41
CA GLY A 402 -3.19 14.54 32.21
C GLY A 402 -4.10 13.58 31.44
N LEU A 403 -3.86 13.30 30.14
CA LEU A 403 -4.69 12.36 29.36
C LEU A 403 -3.81 11.46 28.47
N VAL A 404 -3.95 10.15 28.63
CA VAL A 404 -3.11 9.12 27.99
C VAL A 404 -3.97 8.08 27.29
N VAL A 405 -3.59 7.65 26.09
CA VAL A 405 -4.10 6.43 25.46
C VAL A 405 -3.19 5.27 25.84
N VAL A 406 -3.77 4.24 26.43
CA VAL A 406 -3.09 2.99 26.75
C VAL A 406 -3.43 1.95 25.66
N GLU A 407 -2.42 1.34 25.09
CA GLU A 407 -2.53 0.24 24.16
C GLU A 407 -1.98 -1.03 24.82
N VAL A 408 -2.81 -2.06 24.89
CA VAL A 408 -2.45 -3.37 25.42
C VAL A 408 -2.47 -4.38 24.29
N GLU A 409 -1.38 -5.10 24.11
CA GLU A 409 -1.21 -6.18 23.14
C GLU A 409 -0.85 -7.46 23.90
N VAL A 410 -1.70 -8.49 23.84
CA VAL A 410 -1.48 -9.79 24.49
C VAL A 410 -1.08 -10.82 23.45
N THR A 411 0.03 -11.53 23.68
CA THR A 411 0.50 -12.62 22.84
C THR A 411 -0.05 -13.95 23.33
N SER A 412 -0.81 -14.67 22.49
CA SER A 412 -1.15 -16.07 22.74
C SER A 412 -0.02 -16.96 22.25
N GLY A 413 0.46 -17.89 23.10
CA GLY A 413 1.48 -18.87 22.73
C GLY A 413 1.02 -19.82 21.60
N ASP A 414 1.97 -20.41 20.88
CA ASP A 414 1.82 -21.21 19.64
C ASP A 414 1.13 -22.59 19.83
N GLU A 415 0.44 -22.88 20.93
CA GLU A 415 -0.21 -24.17 21.14
C GLU A 415 -1.74 -24.08 21.01
N TRP A 416 -2.27 -24.83 20.07
CA TRP A 416 -3.67 -24.91 19.61
C TRP A 416 -4.69 -25.45 20.64
N ASP A 417 -4.28 -25.81 21.87
CA ASP A 417 -5.12 -26.55 22.82
C ASP A 417 -5.14 -26.02 24.28
N GLN A 418 -4.73 -24.76 24.53
CA GLN A 418 -4.88 -24.19 25.87
C GLN A 418 -5.92 -23.07 25.91
N PRO A 419 -6.77 -23.02 26.97
CA PRO A 419 -7.75 -21.95 27.12
C PRO A 419 -7.04 -20.60 27.21
N VAL A 420 -7.64 -19.57 26.57
CA VAL A 420 -7.20 -18.18 26.56
C VAL A 420 -6.60 -17.82 27.91
N GLY A 421 -5.32 -17.47 27.93
CA GLY A 421 -4.55 -17.25 29.16
C GLY A 421 -5.23 -16.23 30.11
N ARG A 422 -4.95 -16.36 31.40
CA ARG A 422 -5.50 -15.55 32.50
C ARG A 422 -5.39 -14.02 32.27
N TRP A 423 -4.40 -13.57 31.43
CA TRP A 423 -4.06 -12.17 31.23
C TRP A 423 -4.51 -11.64 29.86
N THR A 424 -5.82 -11.55 29.64
CA THR A 424 -6.44 -10.97 28.43
C THR A 424 -6.32 -9.43 28.42
N CYS A 425 -6.52 -8.80 27.28
CA CYS A 425 -6.62 -7.34 27.19
C CYS A 425 -7.69 -6.77 28.14
N ARG A 426 -8.82 -7.47 28.28
CA ARG A 426 -9.89 -7.12 29.23
C ARG A 426 -9.41 -7.16 30.68
N PHE A 427 -8.54 -8.11 31.07
CA PHE A 427 -7.91 -8.16 32.40
C PHE A 427 -7.08 -6.89 32.63
N TRP A 428 -6.17 -6.55 31.74
CA TRP A 428 -5.31 -5.38 31.85
C TRP A 428 -6.12 -4.09 31.92
N ARG A 429 -7.10 -3.92 31.03
CA ARG A 429 -7.98 -2.78 31.06
C ARG A 429 -8.64 -2.62 32.42
N LYS A 430 -9.28 -3.69 32.96
CA LYS A 430 -9.96 -3.66 34.27
C LYS A 430 -9.01 -3.25 35.40
N ARG A 431 -7.79 -3.79 35.42
CA ARG A 431 -6.78 -3.48 36.45
C ARG A 431 -6.23 -2.06 36.33
N LEU A 432 -6.03 -1.55 35.12
CA LEU A 432 -5.48 -0.23 34.85
C LEU A 432 -6.54 0.89 35.01
N THR A 433 -7.83 0.62 34.74
CA THR A 433 -8.92 1.61 34.92
C THR A 433 -9.43 1.71 36.35
N GLY A 434 -9.05 0.81 37.24
CA GLY A 434 -9.46 0.86 38.63
C GLY A 434 -10.97 0.67 38.89
N SER A 435 -11.75 0.17 37.90
CA SER A 435 -13.19 -0.08 38.12
C SER A 435 -13.38 -1.28 39.01
N ALA A 436 -13.72 -1.00 40.28
CA ALA A 436 -14.20 -1.98 41.24
C ALA A 436 -15.44 -2.70 40.70
N THR A 437 -15.50 -3.97 40.96
CA THR A 437 -16.57 -4.92 40.79
C THR A 437 -17.97 -4.32 40.96
N GLU A 438 -18.83 -4.38 39.94
CA GLU A 438 -20.25 -4.51 40.17
C GLU A 438 -20.55 -5.94 40.67
N PRO A 439 -21.28 -6.09 41.78
CA PRO A 439 -21.69 -7.41 42.24
C PRO A 439 -22.90 -7.91 41.45
N GLY A 440 -22.80 -9.16 41.00
CA GLY A 440 -23.87 -10.09 40.78
C GLY A 440 -25.11 -9.62 40.01
N ARG A 441 -25.20 -10.05 38.75
CA ARG A 441 -26.49 -10.47 38.20
C ARG A 441 -26.50 -12.01 38.17
N SER A 442 -27.28 -12.57 39.09
CA SER A 442 -27.77 -13.93 39.03
C SER A 442 -28.64 -14.08 37.79
N ASP A 443 -28.35 -15.08 36.97
CA ASP A 443 -29.25 -15.57 35.93
C ASP A 443 -30.50 -16.16 36.62
N PRO A 444 -31.70 -15.89 36.12
CA PRO A 444 -32.86 -16.71 36.42
C PRO A 444 -32.94 -17.89 35.46
N ASP A 445 -33.35 -19.01 36.00
CA ASP A 445 -33.67 -20.33 35.44
C ASP A 445 -34.14 -20.42 33.99
#